data_af44b05f6f46329e0583e6b12a95a4db
#
_entry.id   af44b05f6f46329e0583e6b12a95a4db
#
_cell.length_a   1.000
_cell.length_b   1.000
_cell.length_c   1.000
_cell.angle_alpha   90.00
_cell.angle_beta   90.00
_cell.angle_gamma   90.00
#
_symmetry.space_group_name_H-M   'P 1'
#
loop_
_entity.id
_entity.type
_entity.pdbx_description
1 polymer ?
#
loop_
_entity_poly.entity_id
_entity_poly.type
_entity_poly.pdbx_seq_one_letter_code
_entity_poly.pdbx_strand_id
1 'polypeptide(L)'
;LIKRGESAVITDAKGDLYCDTAELFRQNGYEVKVFNLVNPAHGDSWNCMSDLQGDTLMAQVLTNVIISNTSEGKGDHFWDNGESNLLKALVLYIDQDRSRSPDTKNLAAVYQLLTQNSERQLTALFEKLPLEHPARAPFNLFSQASDTVRSGIVLGLGTRLQVLQNESVRNIISRSDIDLTAPGKRKCAYFVICLLYTSPSPRDT
;
A
#
# COMPACT_ATOMS: atom_id res chain seq x y z
N LEU A 1 -5.18 28.40 5.30
CA LEU A 1 -3.94 27.62 5.31
C LEU A 1 -2.72 28.51 5.04
N ILE A 2 -2.61 29.14 3.87
CA ILE A 2 -1.44 29.94 3.45
C ILE A 2 -1.11 31.03 4.46
N LYS A 3 -2.12 31.80 4.95
CA LYS A 3 -1.92 32.87 5.93
C LYS A 3 -1.36 32.38 7.28
N ARG A 4 -1.62 31.11 7.65
CA ARG A 4 -1.14 30.51 8.89
C ARG A 4 0.19 29.79 8.74
N GLY A 5 0.59 29.49 7.50
CA GLY A 5 1.80 28.71 7.20
C GLY A 5 1.68 27.23 7.58
N GLU A 6 0.45 26.71 7.72
CA GLU A 6 0.17 25.33 8.08
C GLU A 6 0.31 24.41 6.87
N SER A 7 0.88 23.23 7.06
CA SER A 7 0.86 22.16 6.04
C SER A 7 -0.52 21.55 5.90
N ALA A 8 -0.82 21.01 4.73
CA ALA A 8 -2.10 20.37 4.45
C ALA A 8 -1.95 19.12 3.58
N VAL A 9 -2.80 18.13 3.85
CA VAL A 9 -3.11 17.04 2.94
C VAL A 9 -4.53 17.26 2.44
N ILE A 10 -4.71 17.33 1.13
CA ILE A 10 -5.95 17.76 0.47
C ILE A 10 -6.44 16.61 -0.40
N THR A 11 -7.61 16.06 -0.08
CA THR A 11 -8.31 15.13 -0.97
C THR A 11 -9.05 15.91 -2.05
N ASP A 12 -8.80 15.54 -3.31
CA ASP A 12 -9.32 16.22 -4.49
C ASP A 12 -9.94 15.17 -5.43
N ALA A 13 -11.26 15.19 -5.56
CA ALA A 13 -11.98 14.16 -6.31
C ALA A 13 -11.73 14.19 -7.82
N LYS A 14 -11.40 15.36 -8.38
CA LYS A 14 -11.28 15.57 -9.83
C LYS A 14 -9.95 16.20 -10.25
N GLY A 15 -9.17 16.70 -9.31
CA GLY A 15 -7.97 17.48 -9.59
C GLY A 15 -8.21 18.98 -9.74
N ASP A 16 -9.43 19.46 -9.56
CA ASP A 16 -9.77 20.88 -9.72
C ASP A 16 -9.06 21.73 -8.67
N LEU A 17 -9.04 21.29 -7.41
CA LEU A 17 -8.35 22.00 -6.33
C LEU A 17 -6.84 22.10 -6.58
N TYR A 18 -6.24 21.02 -7.09
CA TYR A 18 -4.83 21.03 -7.47
C TYR A 18 -4.58 22.03 -8.61
N CYS A 19 -5.38 21.99 -9.67
CA CYS A 19 -5.24 22.90 -10.81
C CYS A 19 -5.37 24.35 -10.38
N ASP A 20 -6.32 24.67 -9.52
CA ASP A 20 -6.64 26.05 -9.14
C ASP A 20 -5.66 26.61 -8.08
N THR A 21 -5.06 25.78 -7.25
CA THR A 21 -4.35 26.27 -6.06
C THR A 21 -2.89 25.85 -5.95
N ALA A 22 -2.42 24.85 -6.70
CA ALA A 22 -1.06 24.34 -6.56
C ALA A 22 0.02 25.40 -6.78
N GLU A 23 -0.18 26.26 -7.81
CA GLU A 23 0.77 27.32 -8.12
C GLU A 23 0.77 28.40 -7.02
N LEU A 24 -0.37 28.73 -6.46
CA LEU A 24 -0.48 29.65 -5.32
C LEU A 24 0.29 29.13 -4.10
N PHE A 25 0.19 27.81 -3.82
CA PHE A 25 0.98 27.20 -2.75
C PHE A 25 2.48 27.31 -3.03
N ARG A 26 2.94 26.97 -4.26
CA ARG A 26 4.37 27.08 -4.64
C ARG A 26 4.90 28.50 -4.48
N GLN A 27 4.16 29.51 -4.92
CA GLN A 27 4.53 30.94 -4.79
C GLN A 27 4.62 31.40 -3.33
N ASN A 28 3.95 30.73 -2.40
CA ASN A 28 4.02 30.98 -0.96
C ASN A 28 5.02 30.07 -0.21
N GLY A 29 5.92 29.40 -0.96
CA GLY A 29 7.02 28.62 -0.41
C GLY A 29 6.63 27.24 0.13
N TYR A 30 5.53 26.66 -0.37
CA TYR A 30 5.15 25.30 -0.04
C TYR A 30 5.79 24.29 -0.99
N GLU A 31 6.23 23.16 -0.44
CA GLU A 31 6.47 21.96 -1.23
C GLU A 31 5.12 21.39 -1.63
N VAL A 32 4.86 21.36 -2.93
CA VAL A 32 3.60 20.82 -3.47
C VAL A 32 3.87 19.46 -4.09
N LYS A 33 3.13 18.44 -3.62
CA LYS A 33 3.15 17.08 -4.13
C LYS A 33 1.73 16.66 -4.53
N VAL A 34 1.64 15.79 -5.54
CA VAL A 34 0.36 15.26 -6.00
C VAL A 34 0.42 13.75 -6.18
N PHE A 35 -0.34 13.03 -5.37
CA PHE A 35 -0.56 11.60 -5.53
C PHE A 35 -1.82 11.40 -6.37
N ASN A 36 -1.63 11.13 -7.67
CA ASN A 36 -2.73 11.12 -8.64
C ASN A 36 -3.14 9.68 -8.99
N LEU A 37 -4.21 9.21 -8.38
CA LEU A 37 -4.74 7.86 -8.63
C LEU A 37 -5.69 7.81 -9.85
N VAL A 38 -6.11 8.97 -10.36
CA VAL A 38 -6.95 9.06 -11.59
C VAL A 38 -6.08 9.00 -12.84
N ASN A 39 -4.95 9.70 -12.82
CA ASN A 39 -3.96 9.67 -13.89
C ASN A 39 -2.55 9.52 -13.30
N PRO A 40 -2.15 8.29 -12.95
CA PRO A 40 -0.88 8.03 -12.25
C PRO A 40 0.37 8.51 -12.98
N ALA A 41 0.31 8.63 -14.31
CA ALA A 41 1.43 9.13 -15.11
C ALA A 41 1.77 10.61 -14.85
N HIS A 42 0.82 11.36 -14.26
CA HIS A 42 0.95 12.80 -13.99
C HIS A 42 0.91 13.08 -12.49
N GLY A 43 1.60 12.28 -11.71
CA GLY A 43 1.66 12.40 -10.26
C GLY A 43 3.03 12.04 -9.70
N ASP A 44 3.23 12.44 -8.44
CA ASP A 44 4.35 11.99 -7.62
C ASP A 44 4.07 10.55 -7.14
N SER A 45 5.11 9.77 -6.94
CA SER A 45 5.04 8.38 -6.50
C SER A 45 5.19 8.28 -4.98
N TRP A 46 4.54 7.27 -4.40
CA TRP A 46 4.73 6.92 -3.01
C TRP A 46 4.72 5.40 -2.81
N ASN A 47 5.84 4.87 -2.37
CA ASN A 47 5.99 3.48 -2.00
C ASN A 47 5.77 3.33 -0.49
N CYS A 48 4.60 2.86 -0.08
CA CYS A 48 4.25 2.68 1.32
C CYS A 48 5.16 1.69 2.07
N MET A 49 5.87 0.81 1.36
CA MET A 49 6.82 -0.10 1.99
C MET A 49 8.14 0.57 2.33
N SER A 50 8.50 1.71 1.72
CA SER A 50 9.72 2.45 2.08
C SER A 50 9.72 2.97 3.51
N ASP A 51 8.53 3.15 4.10
CA ASP A 51 8.37 3.64 5.46
C ASP A 51 8.44 2.54 6.53
N LEU A 52 8.49 1.26 6.12
CA LEU A 52 8.56 0.12 7.06
C LEU A 52 9.93 0.02 7.75
N GLN A 53 11.01 0.17 6.99
CA GLN A 53 12.40 0.15 7.48
C GLN A 53 12.72 -1.02 8.42
N GLY A 54 12.12 -2.18 8.20
CA GLY A 54 12.26 -3.37 9.04
C GLY A 54 11.35 -3.42 10.27
N ASP A 55 10.51 -2.41 10.50
CA ASP A 55 9.58 -2.38 11.63
C ASP A 55 8.40 -3.35 11.40
N THR A 56 8.35 -4.38 12.24
CA THR A 56 7.30 -5.41 12.18
C THR A 56 5.93 -4.90 12.61
N LEU A 57 5.87 -3.86 13.45
CA LEU A 57 4.61 -3.23 13.85
C LEU A 57 4.04 -2.41 12.67
N MET A 58 4.87 -1.63 11.99
CA MET A 58 4.45 -0.90 10.79
C MET A 58 4.02 -1.85 9.68
N ALA A 59 4.68 -2.99 9.50
CA ALA A 59 4.23 -4.03 8.58
C ALA A 59 2.84 -4.58 8.96
N GLN A 60 2.56 -4.76 10.26
CA GLN A 60 1.22 -5.16 10.73
C GLN A 60 0.17 -4.08 10.44
N VAL A 61 0.50 -2.80 10.68
CA VAL A 61 -0.40 -1.68 10.39
C VAL A 61 -0.72 -1.63 8.90
N LEU A 62 0.31 -1.70 8.03
CA LEU A 62 0.13 -1.70 6.58
C LEU A 62 -0.80 -2.84 6.13
N THR A 63 -0.54 -4.06 6.60
CA THR A 63 -1.36 -5.22 6.20
C THR A 63 -2.79 -5.11 6.70
N ASN A 64 -3.01 -4.64 7.94
CA ASN A 64 -4.35 -4.42 8.47
C ASN A 64 -5.11 -3.37 7.66
N VAL A 65 -4.46 -2.26 7.28
CA VAL A 65 -5.07 -1.21 6.44
C VAL A 65 -5.49 -1.79 5.09
N ILE A 66 -4.62 -2.57 4.43
CA ILE A 66 -4.96 -3.18 3.13
C ILE A 66 -6.16 -4.12 3.28
N ILE A 67 -6.11 -5.05 4.23
CA ILE A 67 -7.18 -6.03 4.43
C ILE A 67 -8.50 -5.32 4.78
N SER A 68 -8.50 -4.41 5.76
CA SER A 68 -9.72 -3.73 6.22
C SER A 68 -10.38 -2.90 5.11
N ASN A 69 -9.58 -2.23 4.26
CA ASN A 69 -10.13 -1.38 3.19
C ASN A 69 -10.53 -2.16 1.93
N THR A 70 -10.18 -3.44 1.84
CA THR A 70 -10.54 -4.31 0.72
C THR A 70 -11.55 -5.39 1.10
N SER A 71 -11.98 -5.45 2.37
CA SER A 71 -13.04 -6.35 2.83
C SER A 71 -14.41 -5.79 2.44
N GLU A 72 -15.20 -6.59 1.73
CA GLU A 72 -16.57 -6.26 1.34
C GLU A 72 -17.54 -6.56 2.50
N GLY A 73 -17.78 -5.58 3.37
CA GLY A 73 -18.83 -5.65 4.39
C GLY A 73 -18.55 -6.62 5.55
N LYS A 74 -19.57 -7.31 6.04
CA LYS A 74 -19.49 -8.25 7.18
C LYS A 74 -18.85 -9.59 6.77
N GLY A 75 -17.63 -9.55 6.27
CA GLY A 75 -16.86 -10.74 5.89
C GLY A 75 -16.56 -11.64 7.08
N ASP A 76 -16.33 -12.92 6.81
CA ASP A 76 -15.87 -13.87 7.80
C ASP A 76 -14.42 -13.50 8.21
N HIS A 77 -14.25 -12.99 9.43
CA HIS A 77 -12.95 -12.64 10.01
C HIS A 77 -11.90 -13.75 9.91
N PHE A 78 -12.33 -14.98 9.72
CA PHE A 78 -11.41 -16.11 9.54
C PHE A 78 -10.56 -15.95 8.27
N TRP A 79 -11.18 -15.59 7.14
CA TRP A 79 -10.48 -15.38 5.87
C TRP A 79 -9.59 -14.15 5.94
N ASP A 80 -10.11 -13.03 6.45
CA ASP A 80 -9.36 -11.80 6.62
C ASP A 80 -8.09 -12.02 7.48
N ASN A 81 -8.18 -12.79 8.55
CA ASN A 81 -7.05 -13.13 9.40
C ASN A 81 -6.01 -14.00 8.66
N GLY A 82 -6.46 -14.99 7.90
CA GLY A 82 -5.59 -15.84 7.09
C GLY A 82 -4.83 -15.04 6.01
N GLU A 83 -5.55 -14.19 5.29
CA GLU A 83 -4.99 -13.30 4.27
C GLU A 83 -4.03 -12.26 4.88
N SER A 84 -4.37 -11.70 6.05
CA SER A 84 -3.50 -10.77 6.78
C SER A 84 -2.18 -11.42 7.19
N ASN A 85 -2.20 -12.66 7.70
CA ASN A 85 -0.99 -13.40 8.05
C ASN A 85 -0.12 -13.66 6.82
N LEU A 86 -0.71 -14.13 5.72
CA LEU A 86 0.04 -14.36 4.48
C LEU A 86 0.62 -13.05 3.95
N LEU A 87 -0.18 -11.99 3.86
CA LEU A 87 0.28 -10.68 3.38
C LEU A 87 1.43 -10.13 4.24
N LYS A 88 1.30 -10.21 5.57
CA LYS A 88 2.35 -9.79 6.50
C LYS A 88 3.65 -10.57 6.28
N ALA A 89 3.55 -11.88 6.09
CA ALA A 89 4.72 -12.71 5.81
C ALA A 89 5.44 -12.27 4.53
N LEU A 90 4.68 -12.06 3.43
CA LEU A 90 5.21 -11.64 2.15
C LEU A 90 5.83 -10.24 2.20
N VAL A 91 5.17 -9.29 2.88
CA VAL A 91 5.65 -7.92 3.08
C VAL A 91 6.99 -7.95 3.83
N LEU A 92 7.07 -8.65 4.96
CA LEU A 92 8.29 -8.75 5.75
C LEU A 92 9.41 -9.49 5.00
N TYR A 93 9.07 -10.48 4.17
CA TYR A 93 10.04 -11.17 3.32
C TYR A 93 10.70 -10.20 2.34
N ILE A 94 9.91 -9.39 1.64
CA ILE A 94 10.40 -8.40 0.67
C ILE A 94 11.15 -7.26 1.35
N ASP A 95 10.60 -6.72 2.44
CA ASP A 95 11.19 -5.58 3.16
C ASP A 95 12.59 -5.92 3.72
N GLN A 96 12.76 -7.10 4.28
CA GLN A 96 14.01 -7.49 4.93
C GLN A 96 15.00 -8.22 4.01
N ASP A 97 14.66 -8.43 2.75
CA ASP A 97 15.58 -9.01 1.76
C ASP A 97 16.71 -8.02 1.44
N ARG A 98 17.90 -8.29 1.98
CA ARG A 98 19.10 -7.45 1.80
C ARG A 98 19.68 -7.53 0.38
N SER A 99 19.27 -8.50 -0.43
CA SER A 99 19.72 -8.62 -1.81
C SER A 99 18.97 -7.70 -2.77
N ARG A 100 17.81 -7.15 -2.34
CA ARG A 100 16.98 -6.26 -3.14
C ARG A 100 17.37 -4.80 -2.93
N SER A 101 17.41 -4.05 -4.04
CA SER A 101 17.51 -2.58 -3.96
C SER A 101 16.22 -1.98 -3.36
N PRO A 102 16.29 -0.82 -2.68
CA PRO A 102 15.12 -0.19 -2.08
C PRO A 102 13.95 0.01 -3.05
N ASP A 103 14.22 0.38 -4.29
CA ASP A 103 13.19 0.61 -5.33
C ASP A 103 12.44 -0.66 -5.75
N THR A 104 13.01 -1.84 -5.48
CA THR A 104 12.37 -3.13 -5.76
C THR A 104 11.61 -3.70 -4.57
N LYS A 105 11.64 -3.01 -3.41
CA LYS A 105 10.89 -3.36 -2.20
C LYS A 105 9.57 -2.59 -2.17
N ASN A 106 8.57 -3.11 -2.88
CA ASN A 106 7.27 -2.48 -3.01
C ASN A 106 6.14 -3.52 -3.09
N LEU A 107 4.90 -3.08 -2.99
CA LEU A 107 3.74 -3.99 -3.04
C LEU A 107 3.62 -4.75 -4.37
N ALA A 108 4.16 -4.21 -5.48
CA ALA A 108 4.19 -4.95 -6.74
C ALA A 108 5.09 -6.19 -6.65
N ALA A 109 6.23 -6.08 -5.95
CA ALA A 109 7.09 -7.24 -5.68
C ALA A 109 6.42 -8.26 -4.76
N VAL A 110 5.64 -7.81 -3.77
CA VAL A 110 4.82 -8.68 -2.92
C VAL A 110 3.79 -9.45 -3.76
N TYR A 111 3.09 -8.76 -4.64
CA TYR A 111 2.12 -9.37 -5.54
C TYR A 111 2.78 -10.39 -6.50
N GLN A 112 3.93 -10.05 -7.07
CA GLN A 112 4.69 -10.96 -7.92
C GLN A 112 5.16 -12.20 -7.15
N LEU A 113 5.64 -12.03 -5.92
CA LEU A 113 6.04 -13.16 -5.07
C LEU A 113 4.86 -14.11 -4.83
N LEU A 114 3.66 -13.58 -4.58
CA LEU A 114 2.45 -14.37 -4.38
C LEU A 114 2.01 -15.11 -5.66
N THR A 115 2.04 -14.44 -6.81
CA THR A 115 1.40 -14.94 -8.04
C THR A 115 2.33 -15.74 -8.95
N GLN A 116 3.64 -15.53 -8.85
CA GLN A 116 4.63 -16.23 -9.69
C GLN A 116 5.17 -17.51 -9.03
N ASN A 117 4.82 -17.77 -7.77
CA ASN A 117 5.26 -18.95 -7.05
C ASN A 117 4.06 -19.83 -6.68
N SER A 118 4.22 -21.13 -6.85
CA SER A 118 3.29 -22.08 -6.25
C SER A 118 3.43 -22.08 -4.73
N GLU A 119 2.42 -22.57 -4.00
CA GLU A 119 2.47 -22.70 -2.56
C GLU A 119 3.72 -23.47 -2.08
N ARG A 120 4.07 -24.55 -2.80
CA ARG A 120 5.28 -25.34 -2.49
C ARG A 120 6.56 -24.52 -2.63
N GLN A 121 6.65 -23.66 -3.66
CA GLN A 121 7.80 -22.77 -3.83
C GLN A 121 7.86 -21.70 -2.76
N LEU A 122 6.72 -21.10 -2.38
CA LEU A 122 6.65 -20.17 -1.27
C LEU A 122 7.12 -20.83 0.02
N THR A 123 6.61 -22.02 0.35
CA THR A 123 7.04 -22.77 1.54
C THR A 123 8.56 -22.97 1.57
N ALA A 124 9.14 -23.42 0.45
CA ALA A 124 10.58 -23.61 0.35
C ALA A 124 11.41 -22.32 0.49
N LEU A 125 10.85 -21.15 0.09
CA LEU A 125 11.50 -19.85 0.32
C LEU A 125 11.50 -19.47 1.79
N PHE A 126 10.36 -19.63 2.49
CA PHE A 126 10.24 -19.27 3.90
C PHE A 126 11.01 -20.25 4.83
N GLU A 127 11.12 -21.51 4.47
CA GLU A 127 11.92 -22.51 5.21
C GLU A 127 13.42 -22.19 5.20
N LYS A 128 13.92 -21.53 4.18
CA LYS A 128 15.33 -21.09 4.07
C LYS A 128 15.66 -19.89 4.96
N LEU A 129 14.65 -19.16 5.45
CA LEU A 129 14.89 -18.03 6.33
C LEU A 129 15.40 -18.49 7.72
N PRO A 130 16.23 -17.68 8.40
CA PRO A 130 16.59 -17.93 9.81
C PRO A 130 15.35 -18.09 10.68
N LEU A 131 15.46 -18.86 11.77
CA LEU A 131 14.33 -19.12 12.67
C LEU A 131 13.76 -17.84 13.29
N GLU A 132 14.62 -16.87 13.56
CA GLU A 132 14.27 -15.57 14.15
C GLU A 132 13.73 -14.58 13.12
N HIS A 133 13.70 -14.94 11.84
CA HIS A 133 13.23 -14.02 10.81
C HIS A 133 11.74 -13.72 11.00
N PRO A 134 11.33 -12.41 11.11
CA PRO A 134 9.97 -12.05 11.50
C PRO A 134 8.89 -12.49 10.51
N ALA A 135 9.24 -12.75 9.25
CA ALA A 135 8.31 -13.28 8.26
C ALA A 135 7.90 -14.75 8.53
N ARG A 136 8.68 -15.52 9.32
CA ARG A 136 8.38 -16.95 9.54
C ARG A 136 7.13 -17.18 10.37
N ALA A 137 6.96 -16.43 11.46
CA ALA A 137 5.82 -16.64 12.36
C ALA A 137 4.46 -16.46 11.63
N PRO A 138 4.19 -15.37 10.91
CA PRO A 138 2.93 -15.22 10.18
C PRO A 138 2.80 -16.23 9.02
N PHE A 139 3.89 -16.63 8.37
CA PHE A 139 3.84 -17.68 7.34
C PHE A 139 3.53 -19.05 7.95
N ASN A 140 4.09 -19.38 9.10
CA ASN A 140 3.80 -20.64 9.80
C ASN A 140 2.33 -20.75 10.20
N LEU A 141 1.71 -19.64 10.66
CA LEU A 141 0.26 -19.61 10.93
C LEU A 141 -0.57 -19.93 9.68
N PHE A 142 -0.22 -19.34 8.55
CA PHE A 142 -0.83 -19.66 7.26
C PHE A 142 -0.63 -21.15 6.90
N SER A 143 0.58 -21.69 7.05
CA SER A 143 0.95 -23.05 6.66
C SER A 143 0.28 -24.14 7.50
N GLN A 144 -0.21 -23.83 8.72
CA GLN A 144 -0.94 -24.77 9.58
C GLN A 144 -2.37 -25.02 9.10
N ALA A 145 -2.91 -24.21 8.22
CA ALA A 145 -4.23 -24.41 7.65
C ALA A 145 -4.24 -25.63 6.70
N SER A 146 -5.41 -26.22 6.47
CA SER A 146 -5.57 -27.29 5.48
C SER A 146 -5.31 -26.76 4.04
N ASP A 147 -5.00 -27.67 3.12
CA ASP A 147 -4.71 -27.32 1.70
C ASP A 147 -5.85 -26.51 1.07
N THR A 148 -7.09 -26.90 1.33
CA THR A 148 -8.27 -26.18 0.81
C THR A 148 -8.35 -24.75 1.37
N VAL A 149 -8.08 -24.57 2.66
CA VAL A 149 -8.09 -23.24 3.30
C VAL A 149 -6.96 -22.40 2.78
N ARG A 150 -5.73 -22.94 2.67
CA ARG A 150 -4.59 -22.20 2.14
C ARG A 150 -4.83 -21.73 0.70
N SER A 151 -5.35 -22.60 -0.15
CA SER A 151 -5.71 -22.24 -1.52
C SER A 151 -6.74 -21.12 -1.58
N GLY A 152 -7.74 -21.13 -0.68
CA GLY A 152 -8.72 -20.05 -0.56
C GLY A 152 -8.07 -18.73 -0.12
N ILE A 153 -7.18 -18.75 0.86
CA ILE A 153 -6.44 -17.57 1.34
C ILE A 153 -5.56 -16.99 0.23
N VAL A 154 -4.83 -17.82 -0.52
CA VAL A 154 -3.99 -17.36 -1.65
C VAL A 154 -4.84 -16.70 -2.73
N LEU A 155 -5.96 -17.33 -3.10
CA LEU A 155 -6.87 -16.79 -4.10
C LEU A 155 -7.50 -15.47 -3.65
N GLY A 156 -8.00 -15.41 -2.42
CA GLY A 156 -8.60 -14.21 -1.85
C GLY A 156 -7.61 -13.06 -1.80
N LEU A 157 -6.41 -13.29 -1.26
CA LEU A 157 -5.35 -12.26 -1.22
C LEU A 157 -4.94 -11.82 -2.63
N GLY A 158 -4.80 -12.76 -3.58
CA GLY A 158 -4.51 -12.44 -4.98
C GLY A 158 -5.57 -11.54 -5.61
N THR A 159 -6.85 -11.78 -5.30
CA THR A 159 -7.98 -10.96 -5.76
C THR A 159 -7.92 -9.55 -5.15
N ARG A 160 -7.66 -9.42 -3.85
CA ARG A 160 -7.52 -8.09 -3.20
C ARG A 160 -6.39 -7.27 -3.79
N LEU A 161 -5.29 -7.90 -4.15
CA LEU A 161 -4.10 -7.24 -4.70
C LEU A 161 -4.11 -7.14 -6.23
N GLN A 162 -5.17 -7.56 -6.93
CA GLN A 162 -5.21 -7.59 -8.40
C GLN A 162 -5.02 -6.22 -9.06
N VAL A 163 -5.33 -5.12 -8.37
CA VAL A 163 -5.06 -3.76 -8.85
C VAL A 163 -3.59 -3.55 -9.19
N LEU A 164 -2.69 -4.29 -8.54
CA LEU A 164 -1.25 -4.26 -8.78
C LEU A 164 -0.83 -4.92 -10.11
N GLN A 165 -1.77 -5.51 -10.87
CA GLN A 165 -1.53 -5.93 -12.26
C GLN A 165 -1.42 -4.73 -13.20
N ASN A 166 -2.06 -3.61 -12.85
CA ASN A 166 -2.02 -2.41 -13.67
C ASN A 166 -0.62 -1.76 -13.59
N GLU A 167 -0.02 -1.51 -14.76
CA GLU A 167 1.32 -0.94 -14.86
C GLU A 167 1.40 0.47 -14.27
N SER A 168 0.41 1.31 -14.54
CA SER A 168 0.37 2.67 -14.01
C SER A 168 0.30 2.68 -12.48
N VAL A 169 -0.44 1.74 -11.87
CA VAL A 169 -0.48 1.58 -10.41
C VAL A 169 0.88 1.13 -9.88
N ARG A 170 1.52 0.15 -10.53
CA ARG A 170 2.86 -0.28 -10.13
C ARG A 170 3.88 0.85 -10.18
N ASN A 171 3.81 1.68 -11.20
CA ASN A 171 4.74 2.79 -11.38
C ASN A 171 4.61 3.83 -10.27
N ILE A 172 3.38 4.21 -9.87
CA ILE A 172 3.16 5.23 -8.82
C ILE A 172 3.53 4.74 -7.41
N ILE A 173 3.57 3.41 -7.19
CA ILE A 173 3.96 2.82 -5.90
C ILE A 173 5.38 2.26 -5.88
N SER A 174 6.16 2.40 -6.96
CA SER A 174 7.50 1.78 -7.07
C SER A 174 8.60 2.58 -6.38
N ARG A 175 8.43 3.90 -6.24
CA ARG A 175 9.39 4.82 -5.64
C ARG A 175 8.68 5.83 -4.74
N SER A 176 9.43 6.58 -3.94
CA SER A 176 8.88 7.60 -3.04
C SER A 176 9.40 8.97 -3.40
N ASP A 177 8.58 9.76 -4.11
CA ASP A 177 8.79 11.19 -4.34
C ASP A 177 8.13 12.02 -3.21
N ILE A 178 7.25 11.41 -2.42
CA ILE A 178 6.50 12.01 -1.32
C ILE A 178 7.09 11.56 0.01
N ASP A 179 7.54 12.52 0.83
CA ASP A 179 7.97 12.31 2.21
C ASP A 179 6.82 12.66 3.17
N LEU A 180 6.20 11.66 3.79
CA LEU A 180 5.08 11.87 4.72
C LEU A 180 5.50 12.55 6.03
N THR A 181 6.80 12.62 6.33
CA THR A 181 7.31 13.33 7.52
C THR A 181 7.56 14.81 7.27
N ALA A 182 7.64 15.23 6.02
CA ALA A 182 7.95 16.61 5.63
C ALA A 182 6.92 17.64 6.12
N PRO A 183 5.59 17.37 6.15
CA PRO A 183 4.60 18.32 6.67
C PRO A 183 4.81 18.77 8.11
N GLY A 184 5.50 17.96 8.92
CA GLY A 184 5.89 18.33 10.29
C GLY A 184 7.18 19.17 10.39
N LYS A 185 7.91 19.32 9.30
CA LYS A 185 9.25 19.97 9.28
C LYS A 185 9.27 21.23 8.43
N ARG A 186 8.46 21.30 7.39
CA ARG A 186 8.39 22.40 6.43
C ARG A 186 6.96 22.55 5.89
N LYS A 187 6.69 23.67 5.22
CA LYS A 187 5.37 23.92 4.62
C LYS A 187 5.14 22.98 3.44
N CYS A 188 4.14 22.12 3.55
CA CYS A 188 3.75 21.17 2.51
C CYS A 188 2.27 21.30 2.16
N ALA A 189 1.96 21.15 0.88
CA ALA A 189 0.60 21.01 0.38
C ALA A 189 0.55 19.75 -0.49
N TYR A 190 0.02 18.65 0.06
CA TYR A 190 -0.06 17.36 -0.61
C TYR A 190 -1.49 17.13 -1.10
N PHE A 191 -1.62 16.92 -2.40
CA PHE A 191 -2.90 16.62 -3.04
C PHE A 191 -3.01 15.13 -3.31
N VAL A 192 -4.14 14.56 -2.91
CA VAL A 192 -4.50 13.16 -3.23
C VAL A 192 -5.68 13.21 -4.17
N ILE A 193 -5.42 12.99 -5.46
CA ILE A 193 -6.46 12.97 -6.49
C ILE A 193 -6.97 11.53 -6.62
N CYS A 194 -8.19 11.30 -6.17
CA CYS A 194 -8.84 10.00 -6.25
C CYS A 194 -10.32 10.18 -6.55
N LEU A 195 -10.88 9.34 -7.42
CA LEU A 195 -12.32 9.30 -7.65
C LEU A 195 -13.01 8.83 -6.37
N LEU A 196 -13.63 9.75 -5.66
CA LEU A 196 -14.58 9.40 -4.63
C LEU A 196 -15.86 8.95 -5.34
N TYR A 197 -16.14 7.66 -5.34
CA TYR A 197 -17.49 7.17 -5.68
C TYR A 197 -18.41 7.60 -4.53
N THR A 198 -18.92 8.81 -4.62
CA THR A 198 -20.08 9.17 -3.82
C THR A 198 -21.27 8.47 -4.46
N SER A 199 -21.91 7.55 -3.77
CA SER A 199 -23.25 7.13 -4.13
C SER A 199 -24.09 8.40 -4.33
N PRO A 200 -24.90 8.51 -5.40
CA PRO A 200 -25.75 9.68 -5.60
C PRO A 200 -26.52 9.94 -4.31
N SER A 201 -26.42 11.16 -3.80
CA SER A 201 -27.20 11.55 -2.64
C SER A 201 -28.68 11.41 -3.00
N PRO A 202 -29.55 10.92 -2.08
CA PRO A 202 -31.00 10.91 -2.29
C PRO A 202 -31.61 12.28 -2.63
N ARG A 203 -30.80 13.34 -2.63
CA ARG A 203 -31.20 14.72 -2.98
C ARG A 203 -30.86 15.08 -4.45
N ASP A 204 -30.23 14.20 -5.20
CA ASP A 204 -29.84 14.42 -6.60
C ASP A 204 -30.81 13.76 -7.60
N THR A 205 -32.00 13.31 -7.11
CA THR A 205 -33.13 12.81 -7.90
C THR A 205 -34.32 13.74 -7.81
#